data_2b4a374a841aabec3c98ddc380400168
#
_entry.id   2b4a374a841aabec3c98ddc380400168
#
_cell.length_a   1.000
_cell.length_b   1.000
_cell.length_c   1.000
_cell.angle_alpha   90.00
_cell.angle_beta   90.00
_cell.angle_gamma   90.00
#
_symmetry.space_group_name_H-M   'P 1'
#
loop_
_entity.id
_entity.type
_entity.pdbx_description
1 polymer ?
#
loop_
_entity_poly.entity_id
_entity_poly.type
_entity_poly.pdbx_seq_one_letter_code
_entity_poly.pdbx_strand_id
1 'polypeptide(L)'
;MLHDRLTGAPRGATGDEGAANAHITRAMVAALTSVATQIKTLDAQIAEQLSLHADAHIFTSLPRSGTVRAARLLAEIGDCRARFPTPESLACLAGVAPSTRQSGKVKHVGFRWAADKQLRDAVCDFAGDSRRANLWAADRYNRAIARGHDHPHAVRIL
;
A
#
# COMPACT_ATOMS: atom_id res chain seq x y z
N MET A 1 -28.99 1.14 -10.62
CA MET A 1 -28.14 2.30 -10.19
C MET A 1 -27.18 2.77 -11.25
N LEU A 2 -26.06 2.05 -11.61
CA LEU A 2 -25.15 2.54 -12.67
C LEU A 2 -25.78 2.40 -14.06
N HIS A 3 -26.42 1.26 -14.33
CA HIS A 3 -27.14 0.99 -15.58
C HIS A 3 -28.20 2.06 -15.85
N ASP A 4 -29.04 2.39 -14.86
CA ASP A 4 -30.13 3.38 -14.98
C ASP A 4 -29.59 4.81 -15.26
N ARG A 5 -28.45 5.13 -14.63
CA ARG A 5 -27.74 6.41 -14.90
C ARG A 5 -27.16 6.48 -16.31
N LEU A 6 -26.70 5.35 -16.86
CA LEU A 6 -26.16 5.27 -18.21
C LEU A 6 -27.26 5.30 -19.26
N THR A 7 -28.37 4.59 -19.01
CA THR A 7 -29.53 4.57 -19.94
C THR A 7 -30.29 5.89 -19.95
N GLY A 8 -30.33 6.62 -18.83
CA GLY A 8 -30.94 7.95 -18.72
C GLY A 8 -30.00 9.12 -19.07
N ALA A 9 -28.74 8.84 -19.44
CA ALA A 9 -27.79 9.89 -19.77
C ALA A 9 -28.17 10.63 -21.05
N PRO A 10 -27.93 11.95 -21.15
CA PRO A 10 -28.16 12.68 -22.40
C PRO A 10 -27.38 12.06 -23.57
N ARG A 11 -27.98 12.05 -24.76
CA ARG A 11 -27.26 11.60 -25.95
C ARG A 11 -26.09 12.56 -26.21
N GLY A 12 -24.90 11.97 -26.44
CA GLY A 12 -23.69 12.73 -26.76
C GLY A 12 -23.74 13.40 -28.12
N ALA A 13 -22.65 13.99 -28.55
CA ALA A 13 -22.47 14.61 -29.84
C ALA A 13 -22.84 13.63 -30.99
N THR A 14 -23.42 14.16 -32.06
CA THR A 14 -23.83 13.42 -33.26
C THR A 14 -22.94 13.81 -34.43
N GLY A 15 -23.01 13.08 -35.56
CA GLY A 15 -22.20 13.32 -36.72
C GLY A 15 -20.72 12.93 -36.53
N ASP A 16 -19.83 13.63 -37.21
CA ASP A 16 -18.39 13.30 -37.22
C ASP A 16 -17.74 13.42 -35.85
N GLU A 17 -18.13 14.40 -35.05
CA GLU A 17 -17.67 14.55 -33.67
C GLU A 17 -18.11 13.36 -32.82
N GLY A 18 -19.35 12.91 -32.95
CA GLY A 18 -19.86 11.74 -32.24
C GLY A 18 -19.12 10.46 -32.66
N ALA A 19 -18.80 10.32 -33.94
CA ALA A 19 -18.04 9.19 -34.48
C ALA A 19 -16.59 9.18 -33.93
N ALA A 20 -15.93 10.34 -33.92
CA ALA A 20 -14.59 10.50 -33.37
C ALA A 20 -14.54 10.17 -31.84
N ASN A 21 -15.48 10.71 -31.07
CA ASN A 21 -15.59 10.46 -29.64
C ASN A 21 -15.86 8.98 -29.35
N ALA A 22 -16.72 8.32 -30.15
CA ALA A 22 -16.98 6.89 -30.03
C ALA A 22 -15.75 6.05 -30.36
N HIS A 23 -14.93 6.45 -31.32
CA HIS A 23 -13.68 5.79 -31.67
C HIS A 23 -12.66 5.91 -30.52
N ILE A 24 -12.45 7.11 -30.01
CA ILE A 24 -11.56 7.37 -28.86
C ILE A 24 -11.99 6.55 -27.63
N THR A 25 -13.29 6.58 -27.32
CA THR A 25 -13.82 5.83 -26.17
C THR A 25 -13.57 4.33 -26.31
N ARG A 26 -13.82 3.75 -27.48
CA ARG A 26 -13.53 2.33 -27.74
C ARG A 26 -12.04 2.00 -27.60
N ALA A 27 -11.16 2.85 -28.11
CA ALA A 27 -9.73 2.67 -27.98
C ALA A 27 -9.27 2.71 -26.52
N MET A 28 -9.79 3.66 -25.74
CA MET A 28 -9.51 3.76 -24.29
C MET A 28 -10.03 2.55 -23.52
N VAL A 29 -11.25 2.09 -23.80
CA VAL A 29 -11.82 0.89 -23.18
C VAL A 29 -10.99 -0.35 -23.52
N ALA A 30 -10.56 -0.51 -24.75
CA ALA A 30 -9.70 -1.62 -25.16
C ALA A 30 -8.35 -1.59 -24.43
N ALA A 31 -7.71 -0.43 -24.30
CA ALA A 31 -6.48 -0.26 -23.55
C ALA A 31 -6.66 -0.60 -22.07
N LEU A 32 -7.71 -0.07 -21.44
CA LEU A 32 -8.02 -0.38 -20.04
C LEU A 32 -8.30 -1.87 -19.81
N THR A 33 -9.02 -2.51 -20.73
CA THR A 33 -9.32 -3.95 -20.67
C THR A 33 -8.02 -4.76 -20.76
N SER A 34 -7.11 -4.38 -21.66
CA SER A 34 -5.80 -5.03 -21.79
C SER A 34 -5.00 -4.92 -20.48
N VAL A 35 -4.89 -3.71 -19.93
CA VAL A 35 -4.19 -3.48 -18.65
C VAL A 35 -4.82 -4.30 -17.52
N ALA A 36 -6.15 -4.30 -17.40
CA ALA A 36 -6.85 -5.07 -16.37
C ALA A 36 -6.59 -6.59 -16.49
N THR A 37 -6.50 -7.10 -17.72
CA THR A 37 -6.14 -8.50 -17.98
C THR A 37 -4.71 -8.80 -17.55
N GLN A 38 -3.75 -7.93 -17.87
CA GLN A 38 -2.37 -8.10 -17.45
C GLN A 38 -2.21 -8.06 -15.92
N ILE A 39 -2.93 -7.16 -15.25
CA ILE A 39 -2.94 -7.10 -13.77
C ILE A 39 -3.41 -8.44 -13.19
N LYS A 40 -4.53 -9.01 -13.69
CA LYS A 40 -5.01 -10.31 -13.22
C LYS A 40 -3.98 -11.44 -13.44
N THR A 41 -3.29 -11.42 -14.56
CA THR A 41 -2.23 -12.39 -14.85
C THR A 41 -1.07 -12.26 -13.87
N LEU A 42 -0.61 -11.03 -13.61
CA LEU A 42 0.45 -10.77 -12.63
C LEU A 42 0.02 -11.15 -11.21
N ASP A 43 -1.21 -10.85 -10.80
CA ASP A 43 -1.75 -11.24 -9.50
C ASP A 43 -1.75 -12.76 -9.32
N ALA A 44 -2.10 -13.52 -10.38
CA ALA A 44 -2.07 -14.97 -10.36
C ALA A 44 -0.63 -15.51 -10.22
N GLN A 45 0.32 -14.94 -10.95
CA GLN A 45 1.75 -15.31 -10.85
C GLN A 45 2.32 -14.99 -9.47
N ILE A 46 1.98 -13.83 -8.90
CA ILE A 46 2.38 -13.45 -7.54
C ILE A 46 1.81 -14.45 -6.53
N ALA A 47 0.56 -14.85 -6.67
CA ALA A 47 -0.09 -15.82 -5.78
C ALA A 47 0.62 -17.18 -5.85
N GLU A 48 0.94 -17.66 -7.05
CA GLU A 48 1.67 -18.90 -7.27
C GLU A 48 3.05 -18.86 -6.59
N GLN A 49 3.85 -17.84 -6.87
CA GLN A 49 5.20 -17.72 -6.31
C GLN A 49 5.15 -17.57 -4.78
N LEU A 50 4.22 -16.78 -4.25
CA LEU A 50 4.05 -16.66 -2.82
C LEU A 50 3.72 -18.01 -2.17
N SER A 51 2.84 -18.81 -2.77
CA SER A 51 2.42 -20.11 -2.22
C SER A 51 3.56 -21.13 -2.09
N LEU A 52 4.60 -20.97 -2.91
CA LEU A 52 5.81 -21.83 -2.88
C LEU A 52 6.80 -21.42 -1.79
N HIS A 53 6.65 -20.24 -1.20
CA HIS A 53 7.59 -19.73 -0.22
C HIS A 53 7.31 -20.25 1.18
N ALA A 54 8.34 -20.71 1.90
CA ALA A 54 8.20 -21.29 3.25
C ALA A 54 7.53 -20.34 4.27
N ASP A 55 7.83 -19.04 4.18
CA ASP A 55 7.32 -18.01 5.08
C ASP A 55 5.99 -17.38 4.60
N ALA A 56 5.39 -17.86 3.52
CA ALA A 56 4.13 -17.31 2.98
C ALA A 56 3.04 -17.22 4.05
N HIS A 57 2.92 -18.25 4.89
CA HIS A 57 1.91 -18.35 5.93
C HIS A 57 2.02 -17.22 6.97
N ILE A 58 3.22 -16.71 7.25
CA ILE A 58 3.45 -15.60 8.18
C ILE A 58 2.81 -14.33 7.62
N PHE A 59 3.12 -14.00 6.36
CA PHE A 59 2.68 -12.74 5.75
C PHE A 59 1.20 -12.76 5.36
N THR A 60 0.66 -13.93 4.97
CA THR A 60 -0.76 -14.08 4.65
C THR A 60 -1.66 -14.09 5.89
N SER A 61 -1.14 -14.45 7.07
CA SER A 61 -1.89 -14.41 8.34
C SER A 61 -2.08 -12.99 8.89
N LEU A 62 -1.33 -12.01 8.38
CA LEU A 62 -1.41 -10.63 8.86
C LEU A 62 -2.77 -9.98 8.51
N PRO A 63 -3.33 -9.14 9.40
CA PRO A 63 -4.63 -8.51 9.19
C PRO A 63 -4.69 -7.73 7.87
N ARG A 64 -5.65 -8.08 7.01
CA ARG A 64 -5.88 -7.45 5.68
C ARG A 64 -4.67 -7.51 4.74
N SER A 65 -3.75 -8.46 4.97
CA SER A 65 -2.56 -8.52 4.14
C SER A 65 -2.90 -8.84 2.67
N GLY A 66 -3.78 -9.78 2.39
CA GLY A 66 -4.07 -10.21 1.03
C GLY A 66 -2.82 -10.73 0.31
N THR A 67 -2.99 -11.36 -0.84
CA THR A 67 -1.89 -12.00 -1.57
C THR A 67 -0.79 -11.01 -2.00
N VAL A 68 -1.18 -9.93 -2.67
CA VAL A 68 -0.23 -8.97 -3.24
C VAL A 68 0.54 -8.23 -2.15
N ARG A 69 -0.13 -7.83 -1.07
CA ARG A 69 0.52 -7.16 0.06
C ARG A 69 1.46 -8.10 0.82
N ALA A 70 1.04 -9.34 1.05
CA ALA A 70 1.87 -10.36 1.67
C ALA A 70 3.15 -10.61 0.86
N ALA A 71 3.01 -10.78 -0.45
CA ALA A 71 4.14 -10.95 -1.36
C ALA A 71 5.08 -9.74 -1.36
N ARG A 72 4.52 -8.52 -1.37
CA ARG A 72 5.31 -7.29 -1.30
C ARG A 72 6.09 -7.19 -0.01
N LEU A 73 5.45 -7.44 1.14
CA LEU A 73 6.14 -7.43 2.44
C LEU A 73 7.28 -8.48 2.47
N LEU A 74 7.01 -9.69 2.00
CA LEU A 74 8.02 -10.74 1.93
C LEU A 74 9.19 -10.34 1.03
N ALA A 75 8.92 -9.77 -0.15
CA ALA A 75 9.95 -9.35 -1.10
C ALA A 75 10.85 -8.24 -0.54
N GLU A 76 10.28 -7.25 0.17
CA GLU A 76 11.03 -6.11 0.74
C GLU A 76 11.78 -6.49 2.02
N ILE A 77 11.20 -7.32 2.88
CA ILE A 77 11.84 -7.79 4.11
C ILE A 77 12.89 -8.86 3.79
N GLY A 78 12.59 -9.73 2.84
CA GLY A 78 13.40 -10.89 2.48
C GLY A 78 13.24 -12.04 3.48
N ASP A 79 13.85 -13.16 3.16
CA ASP A 79 13.80 -14.42 3.91
C ASP A 79 14.99 -14.63 4.85
N CYS A 80 16.00 -13.76 4.78
CA CYS A 80 17.16 -13.81 5.66
C CYS A 80 16.84 -13.24 7.06
N ARG A 81 16.44 -14.10 7.99
CA ARG A 81 16.04 -13.70 9.37
C ARG A 81 17.18 -13.02 10.12
N ALA A 82 18.44 -13.33 9.82
CA ALA A 82 19.59 -12.68 10.43
C ALA A 82 19.77 -11.21 10.03
N ARG A 83 19.13 -10.77 8.93
CA ARG A 83 19.16 -9.37 8.48
C ARG A 83 18.52 -8.43 9.49
N PHE A 84 17.49 -8.89 10.18
CA PHE A 84 16.73 -8.09 11.16
C PHE A 84 16.62 -8.84 12.48
N PRO A 85 17.65 -8.76 13.33
CA PRO A 85 17.67 -9.47 14.61
C PRO A 85 16.62 -8.94 15.60
N THR A 86 16.16 -7.70 15.39
CA THR A 86 15.11 -7.08 16.21
C THR A 86 14.11 -6.30 15.34
N PRO A 87 12.85 -6.10 15.81
CA PRO A 87 11.87 -5.26 15.12
C PRO A 87 12.37 -3.83 14.89
N GLU A 88 13.17 -3.29 15.81
CA GLU A 88 13.73 -1.94 15.71
C GLU A 88 14.71 -1.83 14.53
N SER A 89 15.46 -2.88 14.22
CA SER A 89 16.38 -2.88 13.07
C SER A 89 15.62 -2.79 11.75
N LEU A 90 14.50 -3.49 11.63
CA LEU A 90 13.58 -3.38 10.49
C LEU A 90 12.97 -1.97 10.40
N ALA A 91 12.45 -1.45 11.53
CA ALA A 91 11.87 -0.12 11.61
C ALA A 91 12.89 0.98 11.26
N CYS A 92 14.15 0.81 11.65
CA CYS A 92 15.23 1.73 11.29
C CYS A 92 15.53 1.73 9.80
N LEU A 93 15.61 0.55 9.15
CA LEU A 93 15.84 0.46 7.70
C LEU A 93 14.65 1.01 6.91
N ALA A 94 13.43 0.69 7.31
CA ALA A 94 12.21 1.26 6.75
C ALA A 94 12.08 2.78 7.01
N GLY A 95 12.86 3.33 7.95
CA GLY A 95 12.82 4.76 8.31
C GLY A 95 11.53 5.17 9.00
N VAL A 96 10.83 4.22 9.63
CA VAL A 96 9.65 4.50 10.45
C VAL A 96 10.05 4.77 11.90
N ALA A 97 11.19 4.25 12.36
CA ALA A 97 11.78 4.65 13.63
C ALA A 97 12.26 6.10 13.60
N PRO A 98 12.03 6.89 14.68
CA PRO A 98 12.47 8.27 14.75
C PRO A 98 14.01 8.37 14.79
N SER A 99 14.56 9.45 14.21
CA SER A 99 15.96 9.80 14.33
C SER A 99 16.15 10.82 15.44
N THR A 100 16.88 10.46 16.48
CA THR A 100 17.19 11.36 17.59
C THR A 100 18.57 11.98 17.38
N ARG A 101 18.65 13.32 17.41
CA ARG A 101 19.90 14.08 17.42
C ARG A 101 19.98 14.82 18.75
N GLN A 102 21.06 14.61 19.47
CA GLN A 102 21.27 15.27 20.77
C GLN A 102 22.66 15.89 20.79
N SER A 103 22.72 17.17 21.18
CA SER A 103 23.96 17.91 21.41
C SER A 103 23.78 18.71 22.69
N GLY A 104 24.54 18.37 23.74
CA GLY A 104 24.40 18.98 25.06
C GLY A 104 22.98 18.88 25.61
N LYS A 105 22.37 20.02 25.90
CA LYS A 105 21.00 20.12 26.43
C LYS A 105 19.90 20.08 25.36
N VAL A 106 20.28 20.16 24.06
CA VAL A 106 19.29 20.18 22.95
C VAL A 106 19.09 18.77 22.45
N LYS A 107 17.84 18.29 22.49
CA LYS A 107 17.42 17.01 21.92
C LYS A 107 16.37 17.28 20.83
N HIS A 108 16.68 16.88 19.59
CA HIS A 108 15.75 16.91 18.47
C HIS A 108 15.39 15.48 18.03
N VAL A 109 14.10 15.21 17.94
CA VAL A 109 13.57 13.95 17.42
C VAL A 109 12.87 14.26 16.10
N GLY A 110 13.34 13.67 15.03
CA GLY A 110 12.84 13.98 13.70
C GLY A 110 12.66 12.74 12.82
N PHE A 111 12.16 12.99 11.63
CA PHE A 111 11.96 11.97 10.61
C PHE A 111 13.32 11.45 10.08
N ARG A 112 13.40 10.13 9.88
CA ARG A 112 14.58 9.49 9.30
C ARG A 112 14.50 9.50 7.77
N TRP A 113 15.33 10.32 7.13
CA TRP A 113 15.39 10.43 5.66
C TRP A 113 16.17 9.30 5.00
N ALA A 114 17.27 8.86 5.65
CA ALA A 114 18.08 7.75 5.17
C ALA A 114 17.40 6.43 5.46
N ALA A 115 16.64 5.93 4.51
CA ALA A 115 15.83 4.73 4.65
C ALA A 115 15.57 4.08 3.31
N ASP A 116 15.30 2.79 3.32
CA ASP A 116 14.76 2.06 2.18
C ASP A 116 13.31 2.50 1.94
N LYS A 117 13.08 3.20 0.83
CA LYS A 117 11.76 3.76 0.50
C LYS A 117 10.76 2.69 0.12
N GLN A 118 11.19 1.62 -0.55
CA GLN A 118 10.31 0.53 -0.98
C GLN A 118 9.80 -0.24 0.24
N LEU A 119 10.72 -0.59 1.14
CA LEU A 119 10.38 -1.22 2.40
C LEU A 119 9.47 -0.32 3.25
N ARG A 120 9.75 0.99 3.34
CA ARG A 120 8.89 1.95 4.04
C ARG A 120 7.46 1.93 3.51
N ASP A 121 7.32 2.02 2.19
CA ASP A 121 6.02 2.07 1.54
C ASP A 121 5.23 0.79 1.78
N ALA A 122 5.89 -0.38 1.71
CA ALA A 122 5.26 -1.66 1.99
C ALA A 122 4.77 -1.77 3.46
N VAL A 123 5.63 -1.40 4.41
CA VAL A 123 5.30 -1.45 5.85
C VAL A 123 4.22 -0.42 6.21
N CYS A 124 4.31 0.81 5.69
CA CYS A 124 3.31 1.85 5.96
C CYS A 124 1.96 1.55 5.31
N ASP A 125 1.93 0.98 4.11
CA ASP A 125 0.70 0.53 3.46
C ASP A 125 0.01 -0.56 4.29
N PHE A 126 0.77 -1.56 4.74
CA PHE A 126 0.26 -2.60 5.63
C PHE A 126 -0.26 -2.00 6.95
N ALA A 127 0.54 -1.19 7.64
CA ALA A 127 0.16 -0.59 8.91
C ALA A 127 -1.10 0.28 8.78
N GLY A 128 -1.15 1.12 7.75
CA GLY A 128 -2.28 2.01 7.49
C GLY A 128 -3.60 1.28 7.23
N ASP A 129 -3.56 0.11 6.57
CA ASP A 129 -4.76 -0.67 6.29
C ASP A 129 -5.14 -1.62 7.45
N SER A 130 -4.16 -2.15 8.19
CA SER A 130 -4.38 -3.07 9.31
C SER A 130 -5.31 -2.48 10.39
N ARG A 131 -5.29 -1.16 10.60
CA ARG A 131 -6.18 -0.44 11.54
C ARG A 131 -7.68 -0.66 11.27
N ARG A 132 -8.05 -1.07 10.06
CA ARG A 132 -9.46 -1.33 9.70
C ARG A 132 -9.97 -2.69 10.16
N ALA A 133 -9.07 -3.59 10.56
CA ALA A 133 -9.42 -4.94 11.00
C ALA A 133 -8.81 -5.32 12.35
N ASN A 134 -7.91 -4.48 12.89
CA ASN A 134 -7.24 -4.72 14.16
C ASN A 134 -7.53 -3.57 15.14
N LEU A 135 -8.22 -3.87 16.24
CA LEU A 135 -8.65 -2.88 17.23
C LEU A 135 -7.48 -2.19 17.92
N TRP A 136 -6.39 -2.90 18.18
CA TRP A 136 -5.18 -2.33 18.76
C TRP A 136 -4.55 -1.29 17.81
N ALA A 137 -4.43 -1.63 16.53
CA ALA A 137 -3.90 -0.71 15.52
C ALA A 137 -4.80 0.53 15.34
N ALA A 138 -6.12 0.34 15.33
CA ALA A 138 -7.09 1.44 15.29
C ALA A 138 -6.95 2.38 16.49
N ASP A 139 -6.85 1.83 17.71
CA ASP A 139 -6.69 2.62 18.94
C ASP A 139 -5.37 3.41 18.93
N ARG A 140 -4.25 2.76 18.57
CA ARG A 140 -2.94 3.43 18.45
C ARG A 140 -2.98 4.59 17.47
N TYR A 141 -3.55 4.37 16.29
CA TYR A 141 -3.72 5.39 15.27
C TYR A 141 -4.58 6.55 15.77
N ASN A 142 -5.75 6.27 16.33
CA ASN A 142 -6.67 7.30 16.82
C ASN A 142 -6.06 8.14 17.95
N ARG A 143 -5.31 7.53 18.85
CA ARG A 143 -4.54 8.26 19.88
C ARG A 143 -3.47 9.16 19.28
N ALA A 144 -2.82 8.74 18.19
CA ALA A 144 -1.84 9.60 17.53
C ALA A 144 -2.51 10.83 16.89
N ILE A 145 -3.63 10.63 16.19
CA ILE A 145 -4.43 11.74 15.63
C ILE A 145 -4.93 12.67 16.73
N ALA A 146 -5.43 12.16 17.84
CA ALA A 146 -5.91 12.95 18.96
C ALA A 146 -4.82 13.82 19.62
N ARG A 147 -3.53 13.41 19.49
CA ARG A 147 -2.36 14.22 19.91
C ARG A 147 -1.94 15.28 18.88
N GLY A 148 -2.65 15.41 17.77
CA GLY A 148 -2.34 16.37 16.72
C GLY A 148 -1.35 15.91 15.66
N HIS A 149 -1.01 14.60 15.61
CA HIS A 149 -0.18 14.07 14.53
C HIS A 149 -0.99 13.97 13.23
N ASP A 150 -0.35 14.25 12.11
CA ASP A 150 -0.92 14.03 10.79
C ASP A 150 -1.02 12.54 10.44
N HIS A 151 -1.78 12.22 9.39
CA HIS A 151 -1.99 10.84 8.93
C HIS A 151 -0.68 10.07 8.68
N PRO A 152 0.31 10.60 7.91
CA PRO A 152 1.57 9.92 7.69
C PRO A 152 2.35 9.62 8.97
N HIS A 153 2.32 10.52 9.94
CA HIS A 153 2.97 10.31 11.23
C HIS A 153 2.24 9.26 12.06
N ALA A 154 0.92 9.34 12.13
CA ALA A 154 0.10 8.37 12.86
C ALA A 154 0.27 6.92 12.32
N VAL A 155 0.42 6.76 11.00
CA VAL A 155 0.72 5.46 10.38
C VAL A 155 2.11 4.94 10.77
N ARG A 156 3.12 5.82 10.87
CA ARG A 156 4.47 5.40 11.31
C ARG A 156 4.56 5.01 12.80
N ILE A 157 3.59 5.42 13.61
CA ILE A 157 3.49 5.04 15.03
C ILE A 157 2.92 3.62 15.20
N LEU A 158 2.21 3.11 14.19
CA LEU A 158 1.71 1.74 14.16
C LEU A 158 2.83 0.74 13.98
#